data_169aaf9709e1f010a0228d65950f0c63
#
_entry.id   169aaf9709e1f010a0228d65950f0c63
#
_cell.length_a   1.000
_cell.length_b   1.000
_cell.length_c   1.000
_cell.angle_alpha   90.00
_cell.angle_beta   90.00
_cell.angle_gamma   90.00
#
_symmetry.space_group_name_H-M   'P 1'
#
loop_
_entity.id
_entity.type
_entity.pdbx_description
1 polymer ?
#
loop_
_entity_poly.entity_id
_entity_poly.type
_entity_poly.pdbx_seq_one_letter_code
_entity_poly.pdbx_strand_id
1 'polypeptide(L)'
;MRVQTAEGKAWVSRRPDGIQRLHWVEGSVISGQDAADVLAASFRLAGDKPYAILVDMTTIVHQTQEARDAFNADTQVIAAALLGASPMDEILAGGAHAAMHPTSYFTSEDEALTWIALHIGQVEQFHDAASAPTAQQRTASSE
;
A
#
# COMPACT_ATOMS: atom_id res chain seq x y z
N MET A 1 9.92 0.37 -13.22
CA MET A 1 8.85 0.89 -14.09
C MET A 1 8.03 1.95 -13.36
N ARG A 2 7.57 2.92 -14.07
CA ARG A 2 6.83 4.04 -13.51
C ARG A 2 5.60 4.31 -14.38
N VAL A 3 4.43 4.47 -13.74
CA VAL A 3 3.16 4.71 -14.44
C VAL A 3 2.56 6.01 -13.93
N GLN A 4 2.21 6.91 -14.84
CA GLN A 4 1.47 8.13 -14.50
C GLN A 4 -0.02 7.80 -14.59
N THR A 5 -0.80 8.32 -13.64
CA THR A 5 -2.22 8.02 -13.55
C THR A 5 -2.98 9.21 -12.96
N ALA A 6 -4.28 9.05 -12.73
CA ALA A 6 -5.16 10.08 -12.16
C ALA A 6 -5.04 11.40 -12.92
N GLU A 7 -5.11 11.33 -14.25
CA GLU A 7 -5.00 12.48 -15.16
C GLU A 7 -3.70 13.28 -14.96
N GLY A 8 -2.64 12.57 -14.62
CA GLY A 8 -1.33 13.20 -14.40
C GLY A 8 -1.09 13.69 -13.00
N LYS A 9 -2.02 13.44 -12.06
CA LYS A 9 -1.85 13.86 -10.66
C LYS A 9 -0.93 12.96 -9.87
N ALA A 10 -0.70 11.73 -10.32
CA ALA A 10 0.04 10.75 -9.53
C ALA A 10 0.99 9.94 -10.37
N TRP A 11 2.05 9.46 -9.75
CA TRP A 11 2.98 8.48 -10.32
C TRP A 11 3.08 7.30 -9.39
N VAL A 12 2.98 6.10 -9.96
CA VAL A 12 3.25 4.86 -9.24
C VAL A 12 4.51 4.27 -9.86
N SER A 13 5.51 4.00 -9.04
CA SER A 13 6.74 3.36 -9.50
C SER A 13 6.97 2.09 -8.70
N ARG A 14 7.68 1.14 -9.30
CA ARG A 14 8.00 -0.13 -8.67
C ARG A 14 9.50 -0.20 -8.43
N ARG A 15 9.88 -0.44 -7.18
CA ARG A 15 11.27 -0.59 -6.78
C ARG A 15 11.78 -1.97 -7.20
N PRO A 16 13.10 -2.16 -7.30
CA PRO A 16 13.66 -3.48 -7.60
C PRO A 16 13.23 -4.57 -6.62
N ASP A 17 12.93 -4.22 -5.35
CA ASP A 17 12.46 -5.16 -4.36
C ASP A 17 10.95 -5.47 -4.47
N GLY A 18 10.26 -4.86 -5.43
CA GLY A 18 8.85 -5.08 -5.67
C GLY A 18 7.92 -4.14 -4.92
N ILE A 19 8.44 -3.38 -3.96
CA ILE A 19 7.63 -2.39 -3.23
C ILE A 19 7.29 -1.25 -4.17
N GLN A 20 6.03 -0.83 -4.19
CA GLN A 20 5.61 0.29 -5.02
C GLN A 20 5.71 1.59 -4.24
N ARG A 21 5.90 2.68 -4.94
CA ARG A 21 5.91 4.02 -4.37
C ARG A 21 4.87 4.86 -5.09
N LEU A 22 3.98 5.48 -4.33
CA LEU A 22 2.96 6.37 -4.85
C LEU A 22 3.31 7.80 -4.50
N HIS A 23 3.37 8.65 -5.50
CA HIS A 23 3.66 10.07 -5.34
C HIS A 23 2.58 10.90 -6.00
N TRP A 24 2.05 11.89 -5.28
CA TRP A 24 1.04 12.82 -5.78
C TRP A 24 1.66 14.17 -6.10
N VAL A 25 1.12 14.84 -7.11
CA VAL A 25 1.55 16.20 -7.46
C VAL A 25 1.29 17.13 -6.27
N GLU A 26 2.19 18.08 -6.07
CA GLU A 26 2.09 19.07 -4.99
C GLU A 26 0.73 19.76 -5.02
N GLY A 27 0.09 19.86 -3.86
CA GLY A 27 -1.21 20.51 -3.71
C GLY A 27 -2.41 19.65 -4.12
N SER A 28 -2.23 18.33 -4.26
CA SER A 28 -3.30 17.45 -4.72
C SER A 28 -4.45 17.34 -3.74
N VAL A 29 -5.66 17.37 -4.30
CA VAL A 29 -6.90 16.95 -3.62
C VAL A 29 -7.33 15.64 -4.28
N ILE A 30 -7.38 14.56 -3.52
CA ILE A 30 -7.61 13.22 -4.05
C ILE A 30 -9.09 12.88 -3.99
N SER A 31 -9.70 12.63 -5.16
CA SER A 31 -11.10 12.23 -5.28
C SER A 31 -11.21 10.70 -5.27
N GLY A 32 -12.45 10.21 -5.19
CA GLY A 32 -12.71 8.77 -5.32
C GLY A 32 -12.25 8.22 -6.65
N GLN A 33 -12.39 8.98 -7.74
CA GLN A 33 -11.94 8.56 -9.07
C GLN A 33 -10.41 8.49 -9.10
N ASP A 34 -9.73 9.48 -8.53
CA ASP A 34 -8.27 9.48 -8.43
C ASP A 34 -7.77 8.21 -7.70
N ALA A 35 -8.44 7.86 -6.60
CA ALA A 35 -8.10 6.67 -5.83
C ALA A 35 -8.30 5.40 -6.67
N ALA A 36 -9.42 5.30 -7.38
CA ALA A 36 -9.72 4.14 -8.23
C ALA A 36 -8.66 3.98 -9.33
N ASP A 37 -8.26 5.09 -9.95
CA ASP A 37 -7.26 5.09 -11.01
C ASP A 37 -5.90 4.61 -10.49
N VAL A 38 -5.50 5.08 -9.32
CA VAL A 38 -4.24 4.69 -8.70
C VAL A 38 -4.24 3.22 -8.31
N LEU A 39 -5.33 2.75 -7.70
CA LEU A 39 -5.44 1.35 -7.30
C LEU A 39 -5.36 0.42 -8.49
N ALA A 40 -6.05 0.77 -9.59
CA ALA A 40 -6.01 -0.02 -10.82
C ALA A 40 -4.60 -0.05 -11.41
N ALA A 41 -3.92 1.10 -11.45
CA ALA A 41 -2.57 1.19 -11.99
C ALA A 41 -1.59 0.38 -11.15
N SER A 42 -1.71 0.46 -9.82
CA SER A 42 -0.84 -0.27 -8.91
C SER A 42 -1.00 -1.78 -9.06
N PHE A 43 -2.24 -2.25 -9.20
CA PHE A 43 -2.50 -3.67 -9.37
C PHE A 43 -1.92 -4.18 -10.69
N ARG A 44 -2.10 -3.42 -11.78
CA ARG A 44 -1.50 -3.77 -13.08
C ARG A 44 0.02 -3.79 -13.01
N LEU A 45 0.61 -2.81 -12.32
CA LEU A 45 2.06 -2.72 -12.17
C LEU A 45 2.62 -3.90 -11.38
N ALA A 46 1.82 -4.47 -10.48
CA ALA A 46 2.17 -5.65 -9.71
C ALA A 46 1.95 -6.97 -10.48
N GLY A 47 1.48 -6.91 -11.72
CA GLY A 47 1.19 -8.10 -12.50
C GLY A 47 -0.04 -8.83 -12.01
N ASP A 48 -1.03 -8.08 -11.55
CA ASP A 48 -2.30 -8.58 -11.02
C ASP A 48 -2.09 -9.48 -9.78
N LYS A 49 -1.08 -9.15 -8.97
CA LYS A 49 -0.77 -9.86 -7.73
C LYS A 49 -0.80 -8.89 -6.55
N PRO A 50 -0.95 -9.39 -5.32
CA PRO A 50 -0.86 -8.53 -4.15
C PRO A 50 0.48 -7.81 -4.09
N TYR A 51 0.48 -6.61 -3.54
CA TYR A 51 1.65 -5.75 -3.51
C TYR A 51 1.69 -4.90 -2.23
N ALA A 52 2.88 -4.41 -1.88
CA ALA A 52 3.05 -3.45 -0.80
C ALA A 52 3.35 -2.08 -1.39
N ILE A 53 2.94 -1.03 -0.70
CA ILE A 53 3.05 0.33 -1.23
C ILE A 53 3.51 1.32 -0.16
N LEU A 54 4.39 2.23 -0.55
CA LEU A 54 4.80 3.38 0.23
C LEU A 54 4.15 4.62 -0.38
N VAL A 55 3.32 5.31 0.40
CA VAL A 55 2.58 6.48 -0.07
C VAL A 55 3.19 7.74 0.50
N ASP A 56 3.60 8.66 -0.37
CA ASP A 56 4.11 9.95 0.05
C ASP A 56 2.93 10.88 0.33
N MET A 57 2.77 11.27 1.60
CA MET A 57 1.67 12.13 2.06
C MET A 57 2.03 13.61 2.04
N THR A 58 3.30 13.95 1.78
CA THR A 58 3.79 15.32 1.98
C THR A 58 3.25 16.32 0.97
N THR A 59 2.73 15.85 -0.16
CA THR A 59 2.24 16.70 -1.23
C THR A 59 0.71 16.80 -1.29
N ILE A 60 0.02 16.07 -0.42
CA ILE A 60 -1.45 15.98 -0.41
C ILE A 60 -2.00 17.10 0.47
N VAL A 61 -3.01 17.82 -0.04
CA VAL A 61 -3.74 18.84 0.72
C VAL A 61 -4.96 18.21 1.41
N HIS A 62 -5.67 17.35 0.69
CA HIS A 62 -6.91 16.77 1.19
C HIS A 62 -7.25 15.50 0.39
N GLN A 63 -7.97 14.60 1.02
CA GLN A 63 -8.58 13.48 0.29
C GLN A 63 -10.05 13.36 0.72
N THR A 64 -10.92 13.05 -0.25
CA THR A 64 -12.33 12.91 0.00
C THR A 64 -12.62 11.64 0.78
N GLN A 65 -13.82 11.55 1.37
CA GLN A 65 -14.25 10.34 2.07
C GLN A 65 -14.28 9.15 1.11
N GLU A 66 -14.74 9.38 -0.13
CA GLU A 66 -14.78 8.33 -1.15
C GLU A 66 -13.37 7.80 -1.44
N ALA A 67 -12.36 8.69 -1.51
CA ALA A 67 -10.99 8.26 -1.72
C ALA A 67 -10.49 7.41 -0.55
N ARG A 68 -10.74 7.84 0.68
CA ARG A 68 -10.37 7.09 1.88
C ARG A 68 -11.01 5.71 1.89
N ASP A 69 -12.31 5.66 1.58
CA ASP A 69 -13.04 4.40 1.57
C ASP A 69 -12.48 3.45 0.52
N ALA A 70 -12.14 3.96 -0.66
CA ALA A 70 -11.57 3.15 -1.72
C ALA A 70 -10.22 2.55 -1.31
N PHE A 71 -9.32 3.36 -0.75
CA PHE A 71 -8.03 2.87 -0.30
C PHE A 71 -8.17 1.86 0.84
N ASN A 72 -9.03 2.15 1.81
CA ASN A 72 -9.20 1.30 2.98
C ASN A 72 -9.84 -0.05 2.63
N ALA A 73 -10.66 -0.09 1.60
CA ALA A 73 -11.37 -1.32 1.20
C ALA A 73 -10.54 -2.24 0.31
N ASP A 74 -9.38 -1.78 -0.17
CA ASP A 74 -8.56 -2.57 -1.10
C ASP A 74 -7.97 -3.77 -0.37
N THR A 75 -8.18 -4.97 -0.92
CA THR A 75 -7.70 -6.23 -0.34
C THR A 75 -6.47 -6.78 -1.08
N GLN A 76 -6.01 -6.11 -2.15
CA GLN A 76 -4.82 -6.53 -2.89
C GLN A 76 -3.54 -5.97 -2.30
N VAL A 77 -3.64 -5.01 -1.40
CA VAL A 77 -2.49 -4.41 -0.73
C VAL A 77 -2.06 -5.30 0.43
N ILE A 78 -0.80 -5.73 0.41
CA ILE A 78 -0.20 -6.51 1.50
C ILE A 78 0.00 -5.62 2.72
N ALA A 79 0.54 -4.42 2.49
CA ALA A 79 0.80 -3.43 3.54
C ALA A 79 0.98 -2.07 2.89
N ALA A 80 0.47 -1.02 3.55
CA ALA A 80 0.61 0.35 3.09
C ALA A 80 1.30 1.17 4.17
N ALA A 81 2.45 1.76 3.83
CA ALA A 81 3.14 2.70 4.71
C ALA A 81 2.86 4.11 4.22
N LEU A 82 2.39 4.97 5.11
CA LEU A 82 2.07 6.36 4.80
C LEU A 82 3.20 7.23 5.34
N LEU A 83 3.93 7.86 4.44
CA LEU A 83 5.11 8.66 4.79
C LEU A 83 4.76 10.14 4.80
N GLY A 84 4.91 10.79 5.94
CA GLY A 84 4.64 12.20 6.10
C GLY A 84 5.79 12.91 6.81
N ALA A 85 5.63 14.22 6.99
CA ALA A 85 6.66 15.04 7.59
C ALA A 85 6.10 16.07 8.58
N SER A 86 4.78 16.12 8.76
CA SER A 86 4.14 17.15 9.57
C SER A 86 2.94 16.61 10.33
N PRO A 87 2.48 17.30 11.38
CA PRO A 87 1.24 16.91 12.06
C PRO A 87 0.02 16.88 11.12
N MET A 88 -0.01 17.73 10.11
CA MET A 88 -1.11 17.73 9.13
C MET A 88 -1.11 16.44 8.31
N ASP A 89 0.07 15.96 7.92
CA ASP A 89 0.19 14.69 7.20
C ASP A 89 -0.33 13.53 8.06
N GLU A 90 -0.03 13.56 9.35
CA GLU A 90 -0.52 12.53 10.27
C GLU A 90 -2.05 12.56 10.38
N ILE A 91 -2.64 13.74 10.40
CA ILE A 91 -4.10 13.90 10.42
C ILE A 91 -4.71 13.34 9.14
N LEU A 92 -4.09 13.62 7.99
CA LEU A 92 -4.56 13.08 6.71
C LEU A 92 -4.50 11.55 6.68
N ALA A 93 -3.53 10.96 7.37
CA ALA A 93 -3.39 9.51 7.46
C ALA A 93 -4.33 8.89 8.50
N GLY A 94 -5.00 9.70 9.31
CA GLY A 94 -5.71 9.24 10.51
C GLY A 94 -6.86 8.27 10.26
N GLY A 95 -7.45 8.23 9.05
CA GLY A 95 -8.51 7.30 8.71
C GLY A 95 -8.03 5.91 8.35
N ALA A 96 -6.73 5.69 8.28
CA ALA A 96 -6.15 4.43 7.80
C ALA A 96 -6.37 3.26 8.75
N HIS A 97 -6.73 3.51 10.02
CA HIS A 97 -7.01 2.43 10.97
C HIS A 97 -8.24 1.61 10.55
N ALA A 98 -9.08 2.12 9.67
CA ALA A 98 -10.24 1.40 9.14
C ALA A 98 -9.89 0.52 7.92
N ALA A 99 -8.63 0.50 7.50
CA ALA A 99 -8.21 -0.23 6.31
C ALA A 99 -8.33 -1.74 6.49
N MET A 100 -8.64 -2.44 5.40
CA MET A 100 -8.73 -3.89 5.35
C MET A 100 -7.36 -4.57 5.26
N HIS A 101 -6.29 -3.80 5.24
CA HIS A 101 -4.91 -4.28 5.18
C HIS A 101 -4.07 -3.52 6.21
N PRO A 102 -2.92 -4.08 6.62
CA PRO A 102 -2.01 -3.35 7.53
C PRO A 102 -1.61 -2.01 6.94
N THR A 103 -1.81 -0.95 7.72
CA THR A 103 -1.50 0.41 7.31
C THR A 103 -0.91 1.14 8.51
N SER A 104 0.19 1.85 8.31
CA SER A 104 0.83 2.61 9.39
C SER A 104 1.47 3.89 8.85
N TYR A 105 1.59 4.88 9.72
CA TYR A 105 2.17 6.18 9.39
C TYR A 105 3.60 6.27 9.89
N PHE A 106 4.48 6.85 9.08
CA PHE A 106 5.91 7.01 9.38
C PHE A 106 6.39 8.40 9.00
N THR A 107 7.43 8.84 9.66
CA THR A 107 8.15 10.07 9.29
C THR A 107 9.55 9.75 8.77
N SER A 108 9.95 8.48 8.75
CA SER A 108 11.23 8.01 8.22
C SER A 108 10.97 6.99 7.12
N GLU A 109 11.53 7.23 5.94
CA GLU A 109 11.39 6.29 4.81
C GLU A 109 12.02 4.94 5.14
N ASP A 110 13.19 4.94 5.80
CA ASP A 110 13.87 3.70 6.16
C ASP A 110 13.03 2.85 7.10
N GLU A 111 12.41 3.47 8.09
CA GLU A 111 11.51 2.76 9.01
C GLU A 111 10.28 2.22 8.29
N ALA A 112 9.73 3.00 7.37
CA ALA A 112 8.58 2.60 6.59
C ALA A 112 8.91 1.37 5.72
N LEU A 113 10.05 1.41 5.05
CA LEU A 113 10.48 0.30 4.18
C LEU A 113 10.79 -0.96 4.99
N THR A 114 11.40 -0.82 6.17
CA THR A 114 11.65 -1.94 7.06
C THR A 114 10.35 -2.60 7.51
N TRP A 115 9.38 -1.79 7.89
CA TRP A 115 8.06 -2.28 8.31
C TRP A 115 7.35 -3.02 7.16
N ILE A 116 7.41 -2.46 5.94
CA ILE A 116 6.82 -3.12 4.78
C ILE A 116 7.50 -4.47 4.52
N ALA A 117 8.83 -4.50 4.58
CA ALA A 117 9.57 -5.74 4.34
C ALA A 117 9.20 -6.84 5.33
N LEU A 118 8.95 -6.49 6.59
CA LEU A 118 8.50 -7.45 7.58
C LEU A 118 7.14 -8.04 7.21
N HIS A 119 6.21 -7.22 6.73
CA HIS A 119 4.90 -7.70 6.31
C HIS A 119 4.97 -8.58 5.07
N ILE A 120 5.82 -8.25 4.11
CA ILE A 120 6.04 -9.09 2.93
C ILE A 120 6.59 -10.44 3.36
N GLY A 121 7.59 -10.45 4.25
CA GLY A 121 8.18 -11.67 4.77
C GLY A 121 7.15 -12.57 5.47
N GLN A 122 6.25 -11.97 6.25
CA GLN A 122 5.18 -12.71 6.91
C GLN A 122 4.24 -13.37 5.92
N VAL A 123 3.85 -12.64 4.86
CA VAL A 123 2.98 -13.18 3.82
C VAL A 123 3.66 -14.32 3.08
N GLU A 124 4.93 -14.16 2.72
CA GLU A 124 5.69 -15.19 2.04
C GLU A 124 5.84 -16.44 2.91
N GLN A 125 6.13 -16.28 4.20
CA GLN A 125 6.23 -17.40 5.14
C GLN A 125 4.91 -18.15 5.24
N PHE A 126 3.82 -17.44 5.34
CA PHE A 126 2.49 -18.03 5.42
C PHE A 126 2.16 -18.78 4.13
N HIS A 127 2.48 -18.20 2.99
CA HIS A 127 2.26 -18.84 1.69
C HIS A 127 3.07 -20.11 1.54
N ASP A 128 4.34 -20.08 1.92
CA ASP A 128 5.22 -21.24 1.88
C ASP A 128 4.70 -22.35 2.78
N ALA A 129 4.27 -22.02 3.99
CA ALA A 129 3.70 -22.99 4.91
C ALA A 129 2.42 -23.61 4.34
N ALA A 130 1.59 -22.82 3.69
CA ALA A 130 0.34 -23.31 3.10
C ALA A 130 0.59 -24.22 1.91
N SER A 131 1.70 -24.04 1.20
CA SER A 131 2.05 -24.86 0.03
C SER A 131 2.96 -26.04 0.36
N ALA A 132 3.41 -26.17 1.61
CA ALA A 132 4.26 -27.29 2.02
C ALA A 132 3.48 -28.61 1.96
N PRO A 133 4.13 -29.71 1.59
CA PRO A 133 3.44 -31.00 1.63
C PRO A 133 3.01 -31.31 3.05
N THR A 134 1.79 -31.72 3.19
CA THR A 134 1.28 -31.99 4.50
C THR A 134 1.64 -33.37 4.92
N ALA A 135 2.53 -33.41 5.48
CA ALA A 135 2.89 -34.64 6.05
C ALA A 135 2.19 -34.79 7.35
N GLN A 136 1.89 -33.65 6.43
CA GLN A 136 1.65 -33.35 6.96
C GLN A 136 0.95 -32.94 7.29
N GLN A 137 0.68 -32.63 6.84
CA GLN A 137 0.16 -32.13 6.99
C GLN A 137 -0.15 -31.87 7.53
N ARG A 138 -0.09 -31.91 7.66
CA ARG A 138 -0.40 -31.60 8.18
C ARG A 138 -0.80 -31.39 8.66
N THR A 139 -0.75 -31.52 8.50
CA THR A 139 -1.11 -31.30 8.92
C THR A 139 -1.40 -30.71 9.39
N ALA A 140 -1.60 -30.81 9.24
CA ALA A 140 -1.91 -30.37 9.62
C ALA A 140 -1.99 -29.73 10.07
N SER A 141 -2.05 -29.72 10.00
CA SER A 141 -2.19 -29.29 10.42
C SER A 141 -2.02 -28.62 10.85
N SER A 142 -1.95 -28.64 10.74
CA SER A 142 -1.87 -28.28 11.09
C SER A 142 -1.63 -27.78 11.38
N GLU A 143 -1.58 -27.84 11.19
CA GLU A 143 -1.42 -27.65 11.36
C GLU A 143 -1.56 -27.37 11.61
#